data_48a45f9687f09414a1cafbb88d81fdd3
#
_entry.id   48a45f9687f09414a1cafbb88d81fdd3
#
_cell.length_a   1.000
_cell.length_b   1.000
_cell.length_c   1.000
_cell.angle_alpha   90.00
_cell.angle_beta   90.00
_cell.angle_gamma   90.00
#
_symmetry.space_group_name_H-M   'P 1'
#
loop_
_entity.id
_entity.type
_entity.pdbx_description
1 polymer ?
#
loop_
_entity_poly.entity_id
_entity_poly.type
_entity_poly.pdbx_seq_one_letter_code
_entity_poly.pdbx_strand_id
1 'polypeptide(L)'
;MPLRGPLTFDTQYEVRTSRIRVAALASRQSGRVTRTQLNALCVPRSTIDRWIATGYLIRVHRGVYAVGHSASDERARLFSLVLFAGPSAELSPGTSAHRRGWLRYPVAATHISTPRRIRTRIHGVVVHCSRDLGRELVNGVPCTTVIQTLLDLAATEPLKLVFRSLAQLDCERKLRGDAIRAACDDHRKPGSAVLLRALGTYIPEMAYTKSDLEDDFLLLCQRFAIPLPKVNTLIHGVEADCYWPAFGLVVELDGDGNHGTSAQRNRDQRNALKLRAHGLSVIRYGYDQVTHSAASVAADVLSQIEQRRQLTG
;
A
#
# COMPACT_ATOMS: atom_id res chain seq x y z
N MET A 1 46.42 15.36 26.63
CA MET A 1 45.27 15.72 25.81
C MET A 1 44.98 17.20 26.01
N PRO A 2 45.01 18.06 24.97
CA PRO A 2 44.69 19.47 25.14
C PRO A 2 43.19 19.62 25.36
N LEU A 3 42.77 20.16 26.46
CA LEU A 3 41.43 20.65 26.77
C LEU A 3 41.08 21.73 25.73
N ARG A 4 40.11 21.46 24.85
CA ARG A 4 39.61 22.48 23.93
C ARG A 4 38.94 23.57 24.75
N GLY A 5 39.48 24.80 24.67
CA GLY A 5 38.94 25.98 25.33
C GLY A 5 37.47 26.29 24.89
N PRO A 6 36.78 27.17 25.62
CA PRO A 6 35.40 27.56 25.27
C PRO A 6 35.36 28.15 23.88
N LEU A 7 34.27 27.82 23.11
CA LEU A 7 34.03 28.35 21.77
C LEU A 7 33.92 29.88 21.84
N THR A 8 34.52 30.58 20.88
CA THR A 8 34.35 32.03 20.73
C THR A 8 32.91 32.42 20.46
N PHE A 9 32.48 33.63 20.73
CA PHE A 9 31.13 34.12 20.53
C PHE A 9 30.65 33.94 19.06
N ASP A 10 31.50 34.20 18.08
CA ASP A 10 31.24 33.98 16.66
C ASP A 10 30.98 32.49 16.34
N THR A 11 31.81 31.60 16.92
CA THR A 11 31.62 30.15 16.70
C THR A 11 30.32 29.65 17.33
N GLN A 12 29.89 30.21 18.45
CA GLN A 12 28.61 29.87 19.08
C GLN A 12 27.42 30.38 18.25
N TYR A 13 27.52 31.57 17.70
CA TYR A 13 26.49 32.13 16.82
C TYR A 13 26.34 31.32 15.53
N GLU A 14 27.43 31.00 14.86
CA GLU A 14 27.42 30.15 13.65
C GLU A 14 26.84 28.76 13.92
N VAL A 15 27.19 28.12 15.02
CA VAL A 15 26.64 26.82 15.42
C VAL A 15 25.14 26.90 15.69
N ARG A 16 24.66 27.97 16.33
CA ARG A 16 23.24 28.21 16.59
C ARG A 16 22.48 28.41 15.29
N THR A 17 22.98 29.22 14.37
CA THR A 17 22.39 29.45 13.05
C THR A 17 22.35 28.19 12.21
N SER A 18 23.42 27.38 12.26
CA SER A 18 23.47 26.08 11.59
C SER A 18 22.42 25.11 12.14
N ARG A 19 22.21 25.07 13.46
CA ARG A 19 21.17 24.23 14.08
C ARG A 19 19.76 24.60 13.60
N ILE A 20 19.46 25.89 13.51
CA ILE A 20 18.15 26.37 13.02
C ILE A 20 17.92 25.92 11.58
N ARG A 21 18.91 26.10 10.70
CA ARG A 21 18.83 25.67 9.30
C ARG A 21 18.65 24.15 9.17
N VAL A 22 19.39 23.37 9.96
CA VAL A 22 19.29 21.91 9.98
C VAL A 22 17.93 21.46 10.51
N ALA A 23 17.42 22.09 11.58
CA ALA A 23 16.10 21.78 12.12
C ALA A 23 14.98 22.09 11.11
N ALA A 24 15.06 23.22 10.41
CA ALA A 24 14.11 23.60 9.35
C ALA A 24 14.13 22.63 8.17
N LEU A 25 15.29 22.11 7.78
CA LEU A 25 15.41 21.07 6.76
C LEU A 25 14.83 19.73 7.28
N ALA A 26 15.22 19.34 8.49
CA ALA A 26 14.77 18.09 9.11
C ALA A 26 13.25 18.04 9.27
N SER A 27 12.60 19.13 9.65
CA SER A 27 11.14 19.19 9.80
C SER A 27 10.39 18.82 8.51
N ARG A 28 10.94 19.18 7.35
CA ARG A 28 10.41 18.82 6.03
C ARG A 28 10.68 17.35 5.65
N GLN A 29 11.59 16.69 6.35
CA GLN A 29 12.09 15.33 6.08
C GLN A 29 11.85 14.37 7.25
N SER A 30 10.78 14.58 7.99
CA SER A 30 10.41 13.74 9.15
C SER A 30 11.55 13.56 10.18
N GLY A 31 12.24 14.68 10.46
CA GLY A 31 13.36 14.67 11.40
C GLY A 31 14.65 14.09 10.85
N ARG A 32 14.80 13.92 9.54
CA ARG A 32 15.96 13.26 8.91
C ARG A 32 16.77 14.23 8.06
N VAL A 33 18.10 14.04 8.06
CA VAL A 33 19.03 14.80 7.21
C VAL A 33 20.14 13.89 6.72
N THR A 34 20.72 14.21 5.56
CA THR A 34 21.90 13.52 5.06
C THR A 34 23.19 14.28 5.34
N ARG A 35 24.32 13.58 5.31
CA ARG A 35 25.64 14.23 5.39
C ARG A 35 25.88 15.20 4.25
N THR A 36 25.41 14.86 3.03
CA THR A 36 25.50 15.76 1.88
C THR A 36 24.72 17.05 2.10
N GLN A 37 23.53 16.97 2.68
CA GLN A 37 22.72 18.16 3.02
C GLN A 37 23.37 19.00 4.12
N LEU A 38 23.96 18.38 5.14
CA LEU A 38 24.71 19.10 6.17
C LEU A 38 25.91 19.84 5.58
N ASN A 39 26.63 19.22 4.66
CA ASN A 39 27.74 19.87 3.94
C ASN A 39 27.23 21.04 3.07
N ALA A 40 26.10 20.88 2.37
CA ALA A 40 25.47 21.93 1.57
C ALA A 40 24.98 23.13 2.44
N LEU A 41 24.64 22.87 3.70
CA LEU A 41 24.36 23.93 4.70
C LEU A 41 25.63 24.51 5.33
N CYS A 42 26.81 24.20 4.79
CA CYS A 42 28.12 24.66 5.29
C CYS A 42 28.40 24.27 6.75
N VAL A 43 27.83 23.14 7.22
CA VAL A 43 28.14 22.64 8.57
C VAL A 43 29.52 21.95 8.56
N PRO A 44 30.51 22.45 9.33
CA PRO A 44 31.87 21.88 9.34
C PRO A 44 31.86 20.42 9.81
N ARG A 45 32.78 19.62 9.27
CA ARG A 45 32.92 18.21 9.64
C ARG A 45 33.09 18.00 11.13
N SER A 46 33.92 18.82 11.77
CA SER A 46 34.15 18.79 13.24
C SER A 46 32.87 19.06 14.03
N THR A 47 31.99 19.94 13.52
CA THR A 47 30.69 20.22 14.12
C THR A 47 29.74 19.02 13.96
N ILE A 48 29.71 18.38 12.79
CA ILE A 48 28.91 17.16 12.56
C ILE A 48 29.37 16.06 13.51
N ASP A 49 30.67 15.82 13.61
CA ASP A 49 31.25 14.78 14.47
C ASP A 49 30.94 15.05 15.95
N ARG A 50 31.00 16.32 16.39
CA ARG A 50 30.59 16.74 17.72
C ARG A 50 29.08 16.53 17.94
N TRP A 51 28.23 16.86 16.97
CA TRP A 51 26.79 16.66 17.07
C TRP A 51 26.42 15.16 17.15
N ILE A 52 27.17 14.30 16.51
CA ILE A 52 27.03 12.85 16.66
C ILE A 52 27.45 12.43 18.08
N ALA A 53 28.61 12.90 18.57
CA ALA A 53 29.11 12.56 19.90
C ALA A 53 28.18 13.05 21.03
N THR A 54 27.50 14.18 20.86
CA THR A 54 26.55 14.75 21.84
C THR A 54 25.12 14.26 21.68
N GLY A 55 24.83 13.35 20.71
CA GLY A 55 23.50 12.82 20.48
C GLY A 55 22.53 13.77 19.77
N TYR A 56 22.96 14.98 19.35
CA TYR A 56 22.11 15.87 18.54
C TYR A 56 21.83 15.29 17.14
N LEU A 57 22.83 14.60 16.56
CA LEU A 57 22.66 13.79 15.34
C LEU A 57 22.80 12.32 15.70
N ILE A 58 21.77 11.54 15.44
CA ILE A 58 21.75 10.10 15.69
C ILE A 58 21.84 9.39 14.35
N ARG A 59 22.82 8.53 14.15
CA ARG A 59 22.99 7.80 12.89
C ARG A 59 21.87 6.77 12.71
N VAL A 60 21.10 6.89 11.63
CA VAL A 60 20.02 5.94 11.25
C VAL A 60 20.53 4.98 10.17
N HIS A 61 21.13 5.51 9.12
CA HIS A 61 21.79 4.74 8.07
C HIS A 61 23.14 5.38 7.74
N ARG A 62 23.94 4.74 6.89
CA ARG A 62 25.19 5.32 6.41
C ARG A 62 24.92 6.67 5.73
N GLY A 63 25.40 7.75 6.31
CA GLY A 63 25.22 9.11 5.79
C GLY A 63 23.85 9.73 6.01
N VAL A 64 22.95 9.08 6.78
CA VAL A 64 21.62 9.60 7.15
C VAL A 64 21.53 9.68 8.68
N TYR A 65 21.02 10.79 9.18
CA TYR A 65 20.92 11.09 10.60
C TYR A 65 19.51 11.53 10.99
N ALA A 66 19.08 11.16 12.19
CA ALA A 66 17.95 11.77 12.88
C ALA A 66 18.45 13.00 13.64
N VAL A 67 17.63 14.05 13.72
CA VAL A 67 17.94 15.30 14.43
C VAL A 67 17.16 15.34 15.74
N GLY A 68 17.88 15.45 16.86
CA GLY A 68 17.31 15.61 18.19
C GLY A 68 16.86 14.31 18.87
N HIS A 69 16.12 13.44 18.16
CA HIS A 69 15.63 12.17 18.71
C HIS A 69 15.56 11.09 17.63
N SER A 70 15.66 9.83 18.06
CA SER A 70 15.60 8.67 17.16
C SER A 70 14.19 8.11 16.97
N ALA A 71 13.15 8.71 17.56
CA ALA A 71 11.78 8.23 17.38
C ALA A 71 11.48 8.04 15.90
N SER A 72 11.02 6.85 15.56
CA SER A 72 10.83 6.41 14.19
C SER A 72 9.39 5.92 14.03
N ASP A 73 8.52 6.82 13.59
CA ASP A 73 7.29 6.40 12.96
C ASP A 73 7.57 5.82 11.55
N GLU A 74 6.58 5.20 10.95
CA GLU A 74 6.72 4.62 9.62
C GLU A 74 7.16 5.67 8.58
N ARG A 75 6.65 6.89 8.66
CA ARG A 75 7.00 7.99 7.75
C ARG A 75 8.49 8.35 7.86
N ALA A 76 9.00 8.47 9.09
CA ALA A 76 10.42 8.77 9.33
C ALA A 76 11.32 7.62 8.88
N ARG A 77 10.88 6.36 9.07
CA ARG A 77 11.58 5.17 8.57
C ARG A 77 11.68 5.19 7.04
N LEU A 78 10.56 5.35 6.35
CA LEU A 78 10.52 5.40 4.88
C LEU A 78 11.34 6.57 4.34
N PHE A 79 11.23 7.74 4.96
CA PHE A 79 12.01 8.92 4.56
C PHE A 79 13.51 8.69 4.70
N SER A 80 13.95 8.02 5.79
CA SER A 80 15.37 7.70 6.00
C SER A 80 15.92 6.76 4.93
N LEU A 81 15.11 5.82 4.44
CA LEU A 81 15.47 4.89 3.38
C LEU A 81 15.58 5.60 2.01
N VAL A 82 14.63 6.50 1.71
CA VAL A 82 14.69 7.33 0.51
C VAL A 82 15.95 8.21 0.52
N LEU A 83 16.25 8.86 1.64
CA LEU A 83 17.47 9.67 1.78
C LEU A 83 18.75 8.83 1.66
N PHE A 84 18.75 7.59 2.19
CA PHE A 84 19.86 6.65 2.03
C PHE A 84 20.10 6.29 0.56
N ALA A 85 19.04 6.07 -0.21
CA ALA A 85 19.13 5.73 -1.63
C ALA A 85 19.53 6.94 -2.50
N GLY A 86 19.39 8.18 -2.02
CA GLY A 86 19.88 9.38 -2.67
C GLY A 86 18.83 10.44 -2.98
N PRO A 87 19.23 11.59 -3.53
CA PRO A 87 18.34 12.76 -3.68
C PRO A 87 17.20 12.54 -4.67
N SER A 88 17.39 11.68 -5.67
CA SER A 88 16.37 11.33 -6.68
C SER A 88 15.68 10.01 -6.37
N ALA A 89 15.83 9.46 -5.17
CA ALA A 89 15.16 8.22 -4.80
C ALA A 89 13.71 8.46 -4.40
N GLU A 90 12.87 7.45 -4.62
CA GLU A 90 11.44 7.45 -4.36
C GLU A 90 10.94 6.06 -3.99
N LEU A 91 9.84 5.96 -3.25
CA LEU A 91 9.21 4.68 -2.93
C LEU A 91 8.54 4.10 -4.19
N SER A 92 8.67 2.78 -4.41
CA SER A 92 8.16 2.03 -5.57
C SER A 92 8.09 0.53 -5.26
N PRO A 93 7.44 -0.32 -6.10
CA PRO A 93 6.11 -0.09 -6.63
C PRO A 93 5.04 -0.35 -5.55
N GLY A 94 5.08 -1.52 -4.86
CA GLY A 94 4.11 -1.92 -3.85
C GLY A 94 4.12 -1.01 -2.62
N THR A 95 5.32 -0.50 -2.22
CA THR A 95 5.44 0.46 -1.12
C THR A 95 4.75 1.79 -1.47
N SER A 96 4.88 2.27 -2.72
CA SER A 96 4.18 3.46 -3.21
C SER A 96 2.67 3.24 -3.23
N ALA A 97 2.20 2.09 -3.74
CA ALA A 97 0.78 1.73 -3.79
C ALA A 97 0.16 1.63 -2.39
N HIS A 98 0.83 0.95 -1.46
CA HIS A 98 0.37 0.89 -0.06
C HIS A 98 0.34 2.28 0.58
N ARG A 99 1.35 3.12 0.36
CA ARG A 99 1.40 4.49 0.88
C ARG A 99 0.27 5.38 0.34
N ARG A 100 -0.23 5.09 -0.86
CA ARG A 100 -1.40 5.73 -1.48
C ARG A 100 -2.73 5.22 -0.95
N GLY A 101 -2.73 4.14 -0.16
CA GLY A 101 -3.94 3.49 0.34
C GLY A 101 -4.57 2.51 -0.67
N TRP A 102 -3.86 2.15 -1.75
CA TRP A 102 -4.40 1.22 -2.76
C TRP A 102 -4.31 -0.24 -2.31
N LEU A 103 -3.38 -0.55 -1.44
CA LEU A 103 -3.19 -1.89 -0.86
C LEU A 103 -3.56 -1.89 0.61
N ARG A 104 -4.23 -2.94 1.07
CA ARG A 104 -4.64 -3.15 2.48
C ARG A 104 -3.44 -3.30 3.41
N TYR A 105 -2.48 -4.11 2.95
CA TYR A 105 -1.31 -4.49 3.73
C TYR A 105 -0.04 -3.97 3.08
N PRO A 106 0.98 -3.65 3.88
CA PRO A 106 2.29 -3.33 3.34
C PRO A 106 2.85 -4.56 2.61
N VAL A 107 3.58 -4.32 1.52
CA VAL A 107 4.34 -5.38 0.85
C VAL A 107 5.47 -5.88 1.76
N ALA A 108 5.88 -7.14 1.57
CA ALA A 108 6.87 -7.81 2.41
C ALA A 108 8.22 -7.07 2.51
N ALA A 109 8.60 -6.34 1.47
CA ALA A 109 9.80 -5.51 1.46
C ALA A 109 9.48 -4.06 1.11
N THR A 110 10.25 -3.12 1.65
CA THR A 110 10.20 -1.71 1.23
C THR A 110 10.95 -1.56 -0.09
N HIS A 111 10.23 -1.19 -1.14
CA HIS A 111 10.78 -0.98 -2.48
C HIS A 111 11.11 0.48 -2.73
N ILE A 112 12.29 0.75 -3.29
CA ILE A 112 12.79 2.08 -3.58
C ILE A 112 13.37 2.07 -5.00
N SER A 113 13.01 3.07 -5.82
CA SER A 113 13.62 3.32 -7.11
C SER A 113 14.60 4.49 -7.02
N THR A 114 15.74 4.37 -7.69
CA THR A 114 16.79 5.40 -7.76
C THR A 114 17.59 5.24 -9.06
N PRO A 115 18.11 6.33 -9.67
CA PRO A 115 18.97 6.22 -10.86
C PRO A 115 20.36 5.64 -10.55
N ARG A 116 20.68 5.44 -9.27
CA ARG A 116 21.96 4.96 -8.80
C ARG A 116 21.93 3.44 -8.60
N ARG A 117 22.98 2.74 -9.02
CA ARG A 117 23.18 1.34 -8.66
C ARG A 117 23.64 1.25 -7.20
N ILE A 118 22.76 0.87 -6.31
CA ILE A 118 23.04 0.73 -4.87
C ILE A 118 22.82 -0.72 -4.47
N ARG A 119 23.81 -1.32 -3.81
CA ARG A 119 23.63 -2.58 -3.09
C ARG A 119 23.33 -2.24 -1.63
N THR A 120 22.17 -2.64 -1.14
CA THR A 120 21.81 -2.49 0.27
C THR A 120 21.91 -3.83 0.98
N ARG A 121 22.29 -3.79 2.28
CA ARG A 121 22.21 -4.91 3.20
C ARG A 121 21.13 -4.67 4.27
N ILE A 122 20.29 -3.65 4.07
CA ILE A 122 19.19 -3.36 5.00
C ILE A 122 18.13 -4.43 4.78
N HIS A 123 17.85 -5.21 5.82
CA HIS A 123 16.84 -6.27 5.77
C HIS A 123 15.47 -5.69 5.40
N GLY A 124 14.73 -6.39 4.53
CA GLY A 124 13.40 -5.96 4.09
C GLY A 124 13.40 -4.72 3.19
N VAL A 125 14.55 -4.38 2.55
CA VAL A 125 14.64 -3.26 1.60
C VAL A 125 15.17 -3.76 0.26
N VAL A 126 14.42 -3.45 -0.82
CA VAL A 126 14.81 -3.72 -2.20
C VAL A 126 15.01 -2.40 -2.94
N VAL A 127 16.16 -2.25 -3.60
CA VAL A 127 16.49 -1.05 -4.37
C VAL A 127 16.53 -1.38 -5.85
N HIS A 128 15.67 -0.72 -6.62
CA HIS A 128 15.58 -0.81 -8.07
C HIS A 128 16.39 0.32 -8.72
N CYS A 129 17.15 -0.01 -9.76
CA CYS A 129 17.83 1.00 -10.56
C CYS A 129 16.92 1.38 -11.73
N SER A 130 16.37 2.59 -11.70
CA SER A 130 15.53 3.15 -12.76
C SER A 130 16.00 4.54 -13.14
N ARG A 131 15.97 4.87 -14.43
CA ARG A 131 16.29 6.21 -14.95
C ARG A 131 15.03 7.03 -15.21
N ASP A 132 13.91 6.36 -15.43
CA ASP A 132 12.61 6.99 -15.68
C ASP A 132 11.89 7.12 -14.31
N LEU A 133 12.17 8.20 -13.62
CA LEU A 133 11.65 8.51 -12.30
C LEU A 133 10.75 9.74 -12.40
N GLY A 134 9.47 9.54 -12.07
CA GLY A 134 8.53 10.62 -11.90
C GLY A 134 8.15 10.70 -10.43
N ARG A 135 8.37 11.83 -9.80
CA ARG A 135 8.28 12.01 -8.34
C ARG A 135 7.04 12.76 -7.91
N GLU A 136 6.28 12.16 -7.00
CA GLU A 136 5.20 12.80 -6.27
C GLU A 136 5.43 12.71 -4.76
N LEU A 137 4.85 13.64 -4.00
CA LEU A 137 4.85 13.54 -2.53
C LEU A 137 3.52 12.92 -2.06
N VAL A 138 3.60 11.73 -1.47
CA VAL A 138 2.44 11.06 -0.87
C VAL A 138 2.60 11.09 0.64
N ASN A 139 1.72 11.85 1.30
CA ASN A 139 1.83 12.14 2.74
C ASN A 139 3.25 12.60 3.13
N GLY A 140 3.86 13.46 2.29
CA GLY A 140 5.16 14.06 2.48
C GLY A 140 6.36 13.14 2.23
N VAL A 141 6.19 11.91 1.74
CA VAL A 141 7.28 11.00 1.35
C VAL A 141 7.34 10.91 -0.17
N PRO A 142 8.55 10.98 -0.78
CA PRO A 142 8.71 10.81 -2.21
C PRO A 142 8.30 9.41 -2.67
N CYS A 143 7.39 9.36 -3.65
CA CYS A 143 6.87 8.14 -4.27
C CYS A 143 6.92 8.28 -5.80
N THR A 144 6.92 7.16 -6.52
CA THR A 144 6.67 7.12 -7.97
C THR A 144 5.31 7.76 -8.28
N THR A 145 5.16 8.35 -9.47
CA THR A 145 3.85 8.87 -9.95
C THR A 145 2.80 7.75 -9.97
N VAL A 146 1.53 8.14 -10.03
CA VAL A 146 0.40 7.18 -10.16
C VAL A 146 0.65 6.19 -11.30
N ILE A 147 0.95 6.71 -12.49
CA ILE A 147 1.14 5.87 -13.69
C ILE A 147 2.37 4.96 -13.55
N GLN A 148 3.50 5.50 -13.07
CA GLN A 148 4.70 4.69 -12.87
C GLN A 148 4.47 3.60 -11.81
N THR A 149 3.77 3.92 -10.72
CA THR A 149 3.40 2.93 -9.70
C THR A 149 2.56 1.78 -10.29
N LEU A 150 1.57 2.10 -11.14
CA LEU A 150 0.74 1.08 -11.81
C LEU A 150 1.53 0.22 -12.80
N LEU A 151 2.42 0.83 -13.60
CA LEU A 151 3.30 0.10 -14.52
C LEU A 151 4.23 -0.86 -13.78
N ASP A 152 4.86 -0.37 -12.72
CA ASP A 152 5.77 -1.17 -11.91
C ASP A 152 5.03 -2.31 -11.19
N LEU A 153 3.82 -2.06 -10.64
CA LEU A 153 2.97 -3.11 -10.07
C LEU A 153 2.62 -4.17 -11.12
N ALA A 154 2.20 -3.73 -12.32
CA ALA A 154 1.85 -4.64 -13.40
C ALA A 154 3.04 -5.47 -13.92
N ALA A 155 4.26 -4.99 -13.71
CA ALA A 155 5.49 -5.68 -14.10
C ALA A 155 5.98 -6.69 -13.06
N THR A 156 5.68 -6.48 -11.76
CA THR A 156 6.37 -7.20 -10.67
C THR A 156 5.43 -7.90 -9.69
N GLU A 157 4.18 -7.49 -9.63
CA GLU A 157 3.23 -7.96 -8.61
C GLU A 157 2.09 -8.79 -9.23
N PRO A 158 1.39 -9.60 -8.44
CA PRO A 158 0.20 -10.32 -8.89
C PRO A 158 -0.88 -9.37 -9.43
N LEU A 159 -1.59 -9.81 -10.49
CA LEU A 159 -2.64 -9.04 -11.16
C LEU A 159 -3.73 -8.55 -10.19
N LYS A 160 -4.03 -9.30 -9.13
CA LYS A 160 -4.94 -8.92 -8.04
C LYS A 160 -4.61 -7.55 -7.45
N LEU A 161 -3.32 -7.26 -7.21
CA LEU A 161 -2.90 -5.96 -6.65
C LEU A 161 -3.05 -4.81 -7.64
N VAL A 162 -2.88 -5.10 -8.94
CA VAL A 162 -3.15 -4.13 -10.02
C VAL A 162 -4.65 -3.81 -10.08
N PHE A 163 -5.51 -4.84 -10.07
CA PHE A 163 -6.97 -4.68 -10.06
C PHE A 163 -7.43 -3.86 -8.87
N ARG A 164 -6.96 -4.21 -7.68
CA ARG A 164 -7.28 -3.48 -6.46
C ARG A 164 -6.86 -2.01 -6.53
N SER A 165 -5.68 -1.72 -7.08
CA SER A 165 -5.18 -0.35 -7.26
C SER A 165 -6.04 0.44 -8.24
N LEU A 166 -6.47 -0.17 -9.35
CA LEU A 166 -7.37 0.44 -10.33
C LEU A 166 -8.75 0.70 -9.72
N ALA A 167 -9.32 -0.29 -9.01
CA ALA A 167 -10.61 -0.15 -8.33
C ALA A 167 -10.60 0.97 -7.29
N GLN A 168 -9.50 1.09 -6.51
CA GLN A 168 -9.36 2.17 -5.53
C GLN A 168 -9.28 3.54 -6.19
N LEU A 169 -8.51 3.66 -7.29
CA LEU A 169 -8.43 4.90 -8.07
C LEU A 169 -9.78 5.29 -8.69
N ASP A 170 -10.55 4.31 -9.14
CA ASP A 170 -11.90 4.54 -9.68
C ASP A 170 -12.87 5.01 -8.59
N CYS A 171 -12.89 4.32 -7.45
CA CYS A 171 -13.67 4.71 -6.27
C CYS A 171 -13.36 6.15 -5.83
N GLU A 172 -12.08 6.55 -5.87
CA GLU A 172 -11.62 7.91 -5.57
C GLU A 172 -11.88 8.91 -6.71
N ARG A 173 -12.44 8.50 -7.85
CA ARG A 173 -12.63 9.29 -9.08
C ARG A 173 -11.31 9.88 -9.61
N LYS A 174 -10.21 9.18 -9.39
CA LYS A 174 -8.85 9.55 -9.84
C LYS A 174 -8.34 8.67 -10.99
N LEU A 175 -9.09 7.66 -11.40
CA LEU A 175 -8.69 6.79 -12.52
C LEU A 175 -8.69 7.58 -13.83
N ARG A 176 -7.54 7.69 -14.45
CA ARG A 176 -7.31 8.41 -15.71
C ARG A 176 -6.94 7.39 -16.81
N GLY A 177 -7.94 6.66 -17.29
CA GLY A 177 -7.77 5.59 -18.26
C GLY A 177 -7.02 6.02 -19.52
N ASP A 178 -7.32 7.22 -20.06
CA ASP A 178 -6.64 7.75 -21.25
C ASP A 178 -5.16 8.04 -20.99
N ALA A 179 -4.82 8.60 -19.83
CA ALA A 179 -3.43 8.84 -19.45
C ALA A 179 -2.65 7.52 -19.24
N ILE A 180 -3.32 6.48 -18.71
CA ILE A 180 -2.74 5.14 -18.58
C ILE A 180 -2.49 4.54 -19.97
N ARG A 181 -3.46 4.61 -20.89
CA ARG A 181 -3.30 4.12 -22.26
C ARG A 181 -2.14 4.83 -22.97
N ALA A 182 -2.13 6.15 -22.95
CA ALA A 182 -1.04 6.94 -23.53
C ALA A 182 0.35 6.59 -22.97
N ALA A 183 0.45 6.34 -21.66
CA ALA A 183 1.71 5.92 -21.04
C ALA A 183 2.12 4.49 -21.41
N CYS A 184 1.18 3.64 -21.80
CA CYS A 184 1.39 2.27 -22.26
C CYS A 184 1.63 2.13 -23.76
N ASP A 185 1.38 3.17 -24.58
CA ASP A 185 1.57 3.15 -26.03
C ASP A 185 3.02 2.87 -26.41
N ASP A 186 3.97 3.27 -25.57
CA ASP A 186 5.34 2.77 -25.62
C ASP A 186 5.42 1.36 -25.00
N HIS A 187 5.04 0.35 -25.78
CA HIS A 187 5.04 -1.07 -25.39
C HIS A 187 6.38 -1.61 -24.87
N ARG A 188 7.44 -0.81 -24.88
CA ARG A 188 8.76 -1.16 -24.32
C ARG A 188 8.81 -1.06 -22.80
N LYS A 189 7.85 -0.37 -22.18
CA LYS A 189 7.81 -0.28 -20.70
C LYS A 189 7.32 -1.61 -20.11
N PRO A 190 8.08 -2.22 -19.18
CA PRO A 190 7.61 -3.39 -18.46
C PRO A 190 6.23 -3.13 -17.83
N GLY A 191 5.35 -4.13 -17.87
CA GLY A 191 4.00 -4.02 -17.29
C GLY A 191 2.94 -3.41 -18.20
N SER A 192 3.29 -2.71 -19.30
CA SER A 192 2.32 -2.03 -20.18
C SER A 192 1.20 -2.96 -20.67
N ALA A 193 1.53 -4.13 -21.21
CA ALA A 193 0.54 -5.08 -21.73
C ALA A 193 -0.38 -5.62 -20.62
N VAL A 194 0.18 -5.89 -19.42
CA VAL A 194 -0.59 -6.34 -18.25
C VAL A 194 -1.51 -5.25 -17.75
N LEU A 195 -1.01 -4.00 -17.66
CA LEU A 195 -1.79 -2.87 -17.19
C LEU A 195 -2.93 -2.50 -18.14
N LEU A 196 -2.70 -2.53 -19.47
CA LEU A 196 -3.76 -2.30 -20.47
C LEU A 196 -4.87 -3.35 -20.38
N ARG A 197 -4.50 -4.62 -20.25
CA ARG A 197 -5.47 -5.70 -20.03
C ARG A 197 -6.22 -5.51 -18.72
N ALA A 198 -5.51 -5.20 -17.64
CA ALA A 198 -6.10 -4.95 -16.33
C ALA A 198 -7.10 -3.78 -16.37
N LEU A 199 -6.79 -2.69 -17.07
CA LEU A 199 -7.66 -1.54 -17.20
C LEU A 199 -9.02 -1.87 -17.89
N GLY A 200 -9.03 -2.88 -18.76
CA GLY A 200 -10.26 -3.35 -19.42
C GLY A 200 -11.05 -4.40 -18.63
N THR A 201 -10.47 -4.96 -17.56
CA THR A 201 -11.05 -6.14 -16.89
C THR A 201 -11.02 -6.08 -15.36
N TYR A 202 -10.59 -4.97 -14.76
CA TYR A 202 -10.59 -4.85 -13.29
C TYR A 202 -12.02 -4.85 -12.74
N ILE A 203 -12.14 -5.17 -11.46
CA ILE A 203 -13.41 -5.30 -10.75
C ILE A 203 -13.57 -4.09 -9.82
N PRO A 204 -14.45 -3.11 -10.14
CA PRO A 204 -14.63 -1.91 -9.31
C PRO A 204 -15.02 -2.22 -7.85
N GLU A 205 -15.78 -3.30 -7.63
CA GLU A 205 -16.23 -3.75 -6.32
C GLU A 205 -15.09 -4.09 -5.37
N MET A 206 -13.89 -4.39 -5.88
CA MET A 206 -12.70 -4.64 -5.05
C MET A 206 -12.30 -3.43 -4.19
N ALA A 207 -12.74 -2.22 -4.53
CA ALA A 207 -12.52 -1.05 -3.69
C ALA A 207 -13.25 -1.13 -2.34
N TYR A 208 -14.35 -1.87 -2.29
CA TYR A 208 -15.24 -1.99 -1.12
C TYR A 208 -14.99 -3.26 -0.30
N THR A 209 -14.17 -4.19 -0.77
CA THR A 209 -13.82 -5.41 -0.04
C THR A 209 -12.97 -5.11 1.19
N LYS A 210 -13.10 -5.94 2.24
CA LYS A 210 -12.41 -5.78 3.52
C LYS A 210 -11.31 -6.82 3.76
N SER A 211 -11.34 -7.93 3.01
CA SER A 211 -10.41 -9.03 3.14
C SER A 211 -9.83 -9.47 1.78
N ASP A 212 -8.71 -10.18 1.80
CA ASP A 212 -8.14 -10.78 0.59
C ASP A 212 -8.97 -11.94 0.07
N LEU A 213 -9.73 -12.60 0.96
CA LEU A 213 -10.65 -13.67 0.59
C LEU A 213 -11.84 -13.13 -0.21
N GLU A 214 -12.36 -11.96 0.15
CA GLU A 214 -13.39 -11.28 -0.66
C GLU A 214 -12.86 -10.90 -2.05
N ASP A 215 -11.62 -10.40 -2.14
CA ASP A 215 -10.97 -10.14 -3.44
C ASP A 215 -10.88 -11.43 -4.28
N ASP A 216 -10.45 -12.54 -3.66
CA ASP A 216 -10.30 -13.82 -4.34
C ASP A 216 -11.66 -14.38 -4.79
N PHE A 217 -12.71 -14.18 -4.00
CA PHE A 217 -14.07 -14.56 -4.37
C PHE A 217 -14.61 -13.72 -5.53
N LEU A 218 -14.35 -12.42 -5.60
CA LEU A 218 -14.70 -11.60 -6.75
C LEU A 218 -13.98 -12.02 -8.03
N LEU A 219 -12.69 -12.37 -7.92
CA LEU A 219 -11.91 -12.93 -9.03
C LEU A 219 -12.47 -14.30 -9.48
N LEU A 220 -12.94 -15.13 -8.55
CA LEU A 220 -13.65 -16.37 -8.84
C LEU A 220 -14.94 -16.06 -9.62
N CYS A 221 -15.75 -15.12 -9.15
CA CYS A 221 -16.97 -14.72 -9.86
C CYS A 221 -16.66 -14.28 -11.30
N GLN A 222 -15.66 -13.43 -11.49
CA GLN A 222 -15.24 -12.99 -12.82
C GLN A 222 -14.76 -14.17 -13.69
N ARG A 223 -13.92 -15.04 -13.16
CA ARG A 223 -13.36 -16.22 -13.86
C ARG A 223 -14.44 -17.16 -14.38
N PHE A 224 -15.49 -17.37 -13.60
CA PHE A 224 -16.57 -18.31 -13.91
C PHE A 224 -17.83 -17.64 -14.45
N ALA A 225 -17.74 -16.37 -14.87
CA ALA A 225 -18.83 -15.56 -15.41
C ALA A 225 -20.08 -15.51 -14.49
N ILE A 226 -19.87 -15.55 -13.19
CA ILE A 226 -20.91 -15.30 -12.18
C ILE A 226 -21.15 -13.79 -12.15
N PRO A 227 -22.40 -13.30 -12.13
CA PRO A 227 -22.67 -11.87 -11.92
C PRO A 227 -21.97 -11.35 -10.67
N LEU A 228 -21.37 -10.17 -10.73
CA LEU A 228 -20.69 -9.62 -9.55
C LEU A 228 -21.69 -9.24 -8.46
N PRO A 229 -21.42 -9.59 -7.19
CA PRO A 229 -22.26 -9.23 -6.07
C PRO A 229 -22.05 -7.78 -5.64
N LYS A 230 -23.00 -7.22 -4.89
CA LYS A 230 -22.72 -6.10 -4.00
C LYS A 230 -21.91 -6.60 -2.83
N VAL A 231 -20.79 -5.94 -2.49
CA VAL A 231 -19.91 -6.36 -1.38
C VAL A 231 -20.12 -5.51 -0.14
N ASN A 232 -19.92 -6.12 1.03
CA ASN A 232 -20.01 -5.48 2.36
C ASN A 232 -21.27 -4.60 2.51
N THR A 233 -22.40 -5.15 2.11
CA THR A 233 -23.67 -4.43 2.05
C THR A 233 -24.49 -4.66 3.31
N LEU A 234 -25.00 -3.58 3.90
CA LEU A 234 -25.90 -3.66 5.07
C LEU A 234 -27.32 -4.04 4.62
N ILE A 235 -27.81 -5.20 5.06
CA ILE A 235 -29.12 -5.77 4.73
C ILE A 235 -29.85 -6.07 6.02
N HIS A 236 -30.99 -5.44 6.26
CA HIS A 236 -31.76 -5.61 7.52
C HIS A 236 -30.92 -5.46 8.79
N GLY A 237 -29.90 -4.58 8.78
CA GLY A 237 -28.98 -4.35 9.90
C GLY A 237 -27.98 -5.47 10.15
N VAL A 238 -27.71 -6.30 9.12
CA VAL A 238 -26.64 -7.28 9.05
C VAL A 238 -25.74 -6.90 7.87
N GLU A 239 -24.44 -6.83 8.07
CA GLU A 239 -23.46 -6.64 7.00
C GLU A 239 -23.22 -8.00 6.33
N ALA A 240 -23.45 -8.09 5.01
CA ALA A 240 -23.23 -9.27 4.20
C ALA A 240 -21.99 -9.08 3.32
N ASP A 241 -21.07 -10.05 3.28
CA ASP A 241 -19.84 -9.97 2.51
C ASP A 241 -20.14 -9.85 1.02
N CYS A 242 -21.01 -10.72 0.50
CA CYS A 242 -21.45 -10.72 -0.89
C CYS A 242 -22.97 -10.86 -0.97
N TYR A 243 -23.63 -10.00 -1.77
CA TYR A 243 -25.08 -10.00 -1.91
C TYR A 243 -25.54 -9.79 -3.35
N TRP A 244 -26.41 -10.66 -3.84
CA TRP A 244 -27.14 -10.51 -5.11
C TRP A 244 -28.61 -10.17 -4.86
N PRO A 245 -28.99 -8.88 -4.92
CA PRO A 245 -30.37 -8.46 -4.65
C PRO A 245 -31.40 -9.14 -5.58
N ALA A 246 -31.06 -9.30 -6.86
CA ALA A 246 -31.95 -9.89 -7.85
C ALA A 246 -32.33 -11.35 -7.54
N PHE A 247 -31.50 -12.04 -6.76
CA PHE A 247 -31.71 -13.45 -6.44
C PHE A 247 -32.00 -13.67 -4.94
N GLY A 248 -31.93 -12.62 -4.12
CA GLY A 248 -32.02 -12.75 -2.67
C GLY A 248 -30.98 -13.71 -2.09
N LEU A 249 -29.78 -13.76 -2.71
CA LEU A 249 -28.69 -14.65 -2.32
C LEU A 249 -27.59 -13.87 -1.60
N VAL A 250 -27.19 -14.38 -0.44
CA VAL A 250 -26.08 -13.88 0.37
C VAL A 250 -25.00 -14.96 0.45
N VAL A 251 -23.76 -14.58 0.26
CA VAL A 251 -22.59 -15.42 0.54
C VAL A 251 -21.75 -14.74 1.61
N GLU A 252 -21.45 -15.48 2.67
CA GLU A 252 -20.55 -15.12 3.75
C GLU A 252 -19.20 -15.84 3.53
N LEU A 253 -18.10 -15.16 3.80
CA LEU A 253 -16.75 -15.64 3.54
C LEU A 253 -15.96 -15.75 4.84
N ASP A 254 -15.65 -16.98 5.26
CA ASP A 254 -14.91 -17.25 6.49
C ASP A 254 -13.41 -17.39 6.19
N GLY A 255 -12.60 -16.44 6.67
CA GLY A 255 -11.14 -16.51 6.60
C GLY A 255 -10.54 -17.53 7.59
N ASP A 256 -9.32 -18.02 7.31
CA ASP A 256 -8.60 -19.03 8.12
C ASP A 256 -8.34 -18.63 9.59
N GLY A 257 -8.52 -17.40 9.97
CA GLY A 257 -8.30 -16.90 11.34
C GLY A 257 -9.46 -17.13 12.31
N ASN A 258 -10.57 -17.73 11.87
CA ASN A 258 -11.79 -17.81 12.66
C ASN A 258 -11.80 -19.00 13.66
N HIS A 259 -10.85 -19.04 14.59
CA HIS A 259 -11.10 -19.64 15.91
C HIS A 259 -12.05 -18.73 16.71
N GLY A 260 -13.17 -18.35 16.09
CA GLY A 260 -14.14 -17.45 16.67
C GLY A 260 -14.60 -17.92 18.05
N THR A 261 -14.65 -17.01 19.00
CA THR A 261 -15.22 -17.27 20.31
C THR A 261 -16.67 -17.78 20.18
N SER A 262 -17.17 -18.50 21.18
CA SER A 262 -18.57 -18.96 21.21
C SER A 262 -19.56 -17.77 21.01
N ALA A 263 -19.22 -16.59 21.51
CA ALA A 263 -20.00 -15.38 21.34
C ALA A 263 -20.05 -14.91 19.87
N GLN A 264 -18.95 -15.05 19.14
CA GLN A 264 -18.87 -14.69 17.72
C GLN A 264 -19.69 -15.66 16.86
N ARG A 265 -19.52 -16.99 17.07
CA ARG A 265 -20.34 -18.01 16.39
C ARG A 265 -21.84 -17.81 16.62
N ASN A 266 -22.25 -17.48 17.87
CA ASN A 266 -23.64 -17.20 18.21
C ASN A 266 -24.18 -15.92 17.53
N ARG A 267 -23.34 -14.91 17.31
CA ARG A 267 -23.69 -13.70 16.56
C ARG A 267 -23.91 -14.03 15.08
N ASP A 268 -23.00 -14.78 14.47
CA ASP A 268 -23.07 -15.15 13.06
C ASP A 268 -24.28 -16.02 12.77
N GLN A 269 -24.62 -16.95 13.65
CA GLN A 269 -25.85 -17.75 13.56
C GLN A 269 -27.12 -16.88 13.65
N ARG A 270 -27.15 -15.91 14.59
CA ARG A 270 -28.29 -14.98 14.72
C ARG A 270 -28.43 -14.10 13.48
N ASN A 271 -27.32 -13.62 12.91
CA ASN A 271 -27.31 -12.84 11.69
C ASN A 271 -27.86 -13.65 10.51
N ALA A 272 -27.40 -14.89 10.33
CA ALA A 272 -27.90 -15.77 9.28
C ALA A 272 -29.40 -16.09 9.45
N LEU A 273 -29.88 -16.34 10.68
CA LEU A 273 -31.30 -16.53 10.95
C LEU A 273 -32.11 -15.29 10.61
N LYS A 274 -31.63 -14.10 10.96
CA LYS A 274 -32.27 -12.82 10.66
C LYS A 274 -32.41 -12.60 9.14
N LEU A 275 -31.36 -12.86 8.36
CA LEU A 275 -31.41 -12.75 6.92
C LEU A 275 -32.39 -13.76 6.30
N ARG A 276 -32.38 -15.02 6.78
CA ARG A 276 -33.32 -16.06 6.33
C ARG A 276 -34.78 -15.73 6.65
N ALA A 277 -35.06 -15.13 7.79
CA ALA A 277 -36.40 -14.67 8.15
C ALA A 277 -36.96 -13.63 7.17
N HIS A 278 -36.12 -12.91 6.44
CA HIS A 278 -36.49 -12.00 5.36
C HIS A 278 -36.45 -12.65 3.96
N GLY A 279 -36.46 -14.00 3.89
CA GLY A 279 -36.51 -14.74 2.61
C GLY A 279 -35.20 -14.83 1.84
N LEU A 280 -34.08 -14.42 2.45
CA LEU A 280 -32.75 -14.51 1.81
C LEU A 280 -32.16 -15.90 1.97
N SER A 281 -31.51 -16.40 0.92
CA SER A 281 -30.65 -17.59 1.00
C SER A 281 -29.26 -17.17 1.49
N VAL A 282 -28.74 -17.82 2.51
CA VAL A 282 -27.42 -17.53 3.09
C VAL A 282 -26.56 -18.77 2.97
N ILE A 283 -25.45 -18.65 2.22
CA ILE A 283 -24.44 -19.70 2.05
C ILE A 283 -23.14 -19.19 2.66
N ARG A 284 -22.25 -20.12 3.01
CA ARG A 284 -20.97 -19.79 3.62
C ARG A 284 -19.87 -20.61 2.98
N TYR A 285 -18.75 -19.94 2.65
CA TYR A 285 -17.53 -20.61 2.13
C TYR A 285 -16.32 -20.20 2.97
N GLY A 286 -15.49 -21.19 3.29
CA GLY A 286 -14.21 -20.97 3.95
C GLY A 286 -13.09 -20.69 2.94
N TYR A 287 -11.95 -20.25 3.48
CA TYR A 287 -10.74 -19.93 2.70
C TYR A 287 -10.33 -21.06 1.77
N ASP A 288 -10.21 -22.30 2.28
CA ASP A 288 -9.80 -23.46 1.46
C ASP A 288 -10.75 -23.74 0.29
N GLN A 289 -12.04 -23.52 0.49
CA GLN A 289 -13.03 -23.71 -0.57
C GLN A 289 -12.83 -22.70 -1.70
N VAL A 290 -12.69 -21.41 -1.36
CA VAL A 290 -12.53 -20.33 -2.35
C VAL A 290 -11.19 -20.45 -3.09
N THR A 291 -10.11 -20.79 -2.37
CA THR A 291 -8.75 -20.82 -2.94
C THR A 291 -8.39 -22.12 -3.63
N HIS A 292 -8.78 -23.27 -3.06
CA HIS A 292 -8.36 -24.58 -3.56
C HIS A 292 -9.48 -25.35 -4.29
N SER A 293 -10.76 -24.96 -4.10
CA SER A 293 -11.92 -25.63 -4.71
C SER A 293 -12.79 -24.67 -5.51
N ALA A 294 -12.19 -23.63 -6.13
CA ALA A 294 -12.88 -22.53 -6.80
C ALA A 294 -13.95 -22.98 -7.81
N ALA A 295 -13.70 -24.05 -8.58
CA ALA A 295 -14.69 -24.56 -9.55
C ALA A 295 -15.93 -25.13 -8.87
N SER A 296 -15.79 -25.81 -7.73
CA SER A 296 -16.92 -26.36 -6.96
C SER A 296 -17.74 -25.24 -6.33
N VAL A 297 -17.08 -24.23 -5.78
CA VAL A 297 -17.75 -23.03 -5.24
C VAL A 297 -18.52 -22.31 -6.34
N ALA A 298 -17.91 -22.13 -7.52
CA ALA A 298 -18.57 -21.49 -8.65
C ALA A 298 -19.80 -22.25 -9.12
N ALA A 299 -19.72 -23.57 -9.21
CA ALA A 299 -20.84 -24.42 -9.60
C ALA A 299 -21.99 -24.32 -8.60
N ASP A 300 -21.69 -24.33 -7.29
CA ASP A 300 -22.69 -24.18 -6.24
C ASP A 300 -23.37 -22.80 -6.31
N VAL A 301 -22.59 -21.71 -6.40
CA VAL A 301 -23.15 -20.35 -6.51
C VAL A 301 -24.06 -20.22 -7.74
N LEU A 302 -23.66 -20.74 -8.91
CA LEU A 302 -24.46 -20.72 -10.11
C LEU A 302 -25.77 -21.54 -9.94
N SER A 303 -25.69 -22.71 -9.32
CA SER A 303 -26.87 -23.53 -9.00
C SER A 303 -27.84 -22.77 -8.09
N GLN A 304 -27.36 -22.13 -7.05
CA GLN A 304 -28.18 -21.31 -6.16
C GLN A 304 -28.82 -20.13 -6.86
N ILE A 305 -28.09 -19.43 -7.72
CA ILE A 305 -28.64 -18.33 -8.55
C ILE A 305 -29.76 -18.86 -9.44
N GLU A 306 -29.59 -19.99 -10.10
CA GLU A 306 -30.61 -20.57 -10.99
C GLU A 306 -31.86 -21.01 -10.23
N GLN A 307 -31.68 -21.70 -9.08
CA GLN A 307 -32.82 -22.08 -8.20
C GLN A 307 -33.61 -20.87 -7.75
N ARG A 308 -32.92 -19.80 -7.35
CA ARG A 308 -33.56 -18.55 -6.89
C ARG A 308 -34.26 -17.82 -8.02
N ARG A 309 -33.73 -17.84 -9.24
CA ARG A 309 -34.37 -17.27 -10.44
C ARG A 309 -35.70 -17.94 -10.74
N GLN A 310 -35.78 -19.28 -10.60
CA GLN A 310 -37.00 -20.04 -10.79
C GLN A 310 -38.09 -19.77 -9.74
N LEU A 311 -37.70 -19.35 -8.52
CA LEU A 311 -38.63 -19.04 -7.45
C LEU A 311 -39.18 -17.61 -7.52
N THR A 312 -38.55 -16.73 -8.27
CA THR A 312 -38.90 -15.29 -8.40
C THR A 312 -39.53 -14.94 -9.76
N GLY A 313 -39.57 -15.84 -10.73
CA GLY A 313 -40.24 -15.72 -12.02
C GLY A 313 -41.54 -16.47 -12.03
#